data_545a0bfdcd0a4682cf113991074fb648
#
_entry.id   545a0bfdcd0a4682cf113991074fb648
#
_cell.length_a   1.000
_cell.length_b   1.000
_cell.length_c   1.000
_cell.angle_alpha   90.00
_cell.angle_beta   90.00
_cell.angle_gamma   90.00
#
_symmetry.space_group_name_H-M   'P 1'
#
loop_
_entity.id
_entity.type
_entity.pdbx_description
1 polymer ?
#
loop_
_entity_poly.entity_id
_entity_poly.type
_entity_poly.pdbx_seq_one_letter_code
_entity_poly.pdbx_strand_id
1 'polypeptide(L)'
;MDASPLVFYFDRGRRTISKTVSCLSSSVVYNDSPMLKPLFRLWRLLPMWLHVFVARMTQPKFNAGVSSLIFDELGRVLLFKHTYRKYQWGIPGGALEYKEQPIEAVVREFQEETGMKIEVIRLLRVASAREFPHLGITYLCKITGGDFEPSHEISEMRYFDVNNLHAMLLGEKELILWAAAINL
;
A
#
# COMPACT_ATOMS: atom_id res chain seq x y z
N MET A 1 13.12 -18.88 15.24
CA MET A 1 13.65 -17.76 14.41
C MET A 1 12.51 -16.78 14.29
N ASP A 2 12.62 -15.73 15.08
CA ASP A 2 11.51 -14.80 15.33
C ASP A 2 11.58 -13.67 14.27
N ALA A 3 10.63 -13.67 13.34
CA ALA A 3 10.51 -12.66 12.31
C ALA A 3 9.55 -11.56 12.80
N SER A 4 10.07 -10.62 13.54
CA SER A 4 9.32 -9.42 13.94
C SER A 4 9.03 -8.55 12.71
N PRO A 5 7.80 -8.07 12.50
CA PRO A 5 7.45 -7.21 11.37
C PRO A 5 8.12 -5.83 11.53
N LEU A 6 8.84 -5.43 10.50
CA LEU A 6 9.41 -4.09 10.38
C LEU A 6 8.29 -3.08 10.06
N VAL A 7 7.93 -2.26 11.03
CA VAL A 7 7.04 -1.11 10.83
C VAL A 7 7.89 0.11 10.52
N PHE A 8 7.80 0.64 9.29
CA PHE A 8 8.49 1.87 8.91
C PHE A 8 7.59 3.07 9.16
N TYR A 9 8.03 3.96 10.04
CA TYR A 9 7.42 5.28 10.26
C TYR A 9 8.21 6.34 9.48
N PHE A 10 7.56 7.11 8.61
CA PHE A 10 8.18 8.18 7.84
C PHE A 10 7.82 9.53 8.46
N ASP A 11 8.79 10.18 9.11
CA ASP A 11 8.67 11.56 9.58
C ASP A 11 9.32 12.52 8.59
N ARG A 12 8.56 13.54 8.17
CA ARG A 12 9.07 14.64 7.33
C ARG A 12 9.97 15.53 8.19
N GLY A 13 11.27 15.28 8.21
CA GLY A 13 12.13 16.34 8.75
C GLY A 13 13.53 16.02 9.22
N ARG A 14 14.01 14.81 9.27
CA ARG A 14 15.42 14.57 9.62
C ARG A 14 16.01 13.36 8.90
N ARG A 15 17.07 13.61 8.14
CA ARG A 15 17.98 12.59 7.64
C ARG A 15 18.82 12.08 8.79
N THR A 16 18.35 11.02 9.45
CA THR A 16 19.25 10.24 10.31
C THR A 16 18.70 8.82 10.38
N ILE A 17 19.38 7.91 9.70
CA ILE A 17 19.14 6.48 9.87
C ILE A 17 19.78 6.10 11.19
N SER A 18 19.03 6.14 12.26
CA SER A 18 19.44 5.57 13.54
C SER A 18 18.98 4.12 13.62
N LYS A 19 19.94 3.21 13.58
CA LYS A 19 19.76 1.81 13.94
C LYS A 19 19.63 1.67 15.45
N THR A 20 18.52 2.12 15.99
CA THR A 20 18.18 1.76 17.38
C THR A 20 16.67 1.85 17.49
N VAL A 21 16.01 0.76 17.22
CA VAL A 21 14.66 0.55 17.74
C VAL A 21 14.83 0.25 19.21
N SER A 22 15.00 1.29 20.02
CA SER A 22 14.69 1.19 21.42
C SER A 22 13.19 0.92 21.49
N CYS A 23 12.84 -0.23 22.01
CA CYS A 23 11.49 -0.55 22.42
C CYS A 23 11.05 0.56 23.39
N LEU A 24 10.45 1.63 22.86
CA LEU A 24 9.68 2.55 23.66
C LEU A 24 8.51 1.72 24.21
N SER A 25 8.72 1.20 25.41
CA SER A 25 7.61 0.88 26.29
C SER A 25 6.89 2.22 26.57
N SER A 26 6.14 2.71 25.57
CA SER A 26 5.05 3.59 25.84
C SER A 26 4.14 2.75 26.73
N SER A 27 4.26 2.96 28.04
CA SER A 27 3.21 2.62 28.97
C SER A 27 1.94 3.27 28.38
N VAL A 28 1.17 2.48 27.63
CA VAL A 28 -0.23 2.80 27.37
C VAL A 28 -0.78 2.97 28.76
N VAL A 29 -0.96 4.23 29.17
CA VAL A 29 -1.66 4.56 30.41
C VAL A 29 -3.08 4.04 30.18
N TYR A 30 -3.27 2.79 30.51
CA TYR A 30 -4.59 2.21 30.64
C TYR A 30 -5.24 3.04 31.75
N ASN A 31 -6.09 3.96 31.34
CA ASN A 31 -6.85 4.75 32.30
C ASN A 31 -7.78 3.78 33.03
N ASP A 32 -7.30 3.28 34.16
CA ASP A 32 -7.97 2.32 35.06
C ASP A 32 -9.12 3.03 35.78
N SER A 33 -9.99 3.67 35.01
CA SER A 33 -11.22 4.24 35.58
C SER A 33 -12.08 3.07 36.06
N PRO A 34 -12.35 2.97 37.37
CA PRO A 34 -13.08 1.84 37.95
C PRO A 34 -14.50 1.70 37.39
N MET A 35 -15.03 2.77 36.79
CA MET A 35 -16.34 2.81 36.15
C MET A 35 -16.43 1.99 34.85
N LEU A 36 -15.32 1.75 34.15
CA LEU A 36 -15.31 1.01 32.87
C LEU A 36 -15.20 -0.51 33.05
N LYS A 37 -14.74 -0.99 34.20
CA LYS A 37 -14.58 -2.43 34.48
C LYS A 37 -15.90 -3.25 34.34
N PRO A 38 -17.03 -2.79 34.88
CA PRO A 38 -18.30 -3.52 34.70
C PRO A 38 -18.79 -3.50 33.23
N LEU A 39 -18.54 -2.41 32.50
CA LEU A 39 -18.90 -2.30 31.08
C LEU A 39 -18.12 -3.31 30.22
N PHE A 40 -16.80 -3.48 30.46
CA PHE A 40 -16.00 -4.49 29.78
C PHE A 40 -16.40 -5.92 30.14
N ARG A 41 -16.88 -6.18 31.38
CA ARG A 41 -17.42 -7.49 31.72
C ARG A 41 -18.71 -7.79 30.97
N LEU A 42 -19.60 -6.82 30.87
CA LEU A 42 -20.84 -6.95 30.08
C LEU A 42 -20.54 -7.12 28.62
N TRP A 43 -19.57 -6.34 28.07
CA TRP A 43 -19.10 -6.48 26.69
C TRP A 43 -18.68 -7.91 26.35
N ARG A 44 -17.92 -8.57 27.21
CA ARG A 44 -17.48 -9.97 27.02
C ARG A 44 -18.61 -11.00 26.96
N LEU A 45 -19.78 -10.69 27.51
CA LEU A 45 -20.95 -11.57 27.48
C LEU A 45 -21.79 -11.42 26.20
N LEU A 46 -21.53 -10.37 25.42
CA LEU A 46 -22.22 -10.13 24.16
C LEU A 46 -21.77 -11.12 23.08
N PRO A 47 -22.69 -11.55 22.20
CA PRO A 47 -22.34 -12.45 21.11
C PRO A 47 -21.44 -11.77 20.09
N MET A 48 -20.59 -12.53 19.40
CA MET A 48 -19.59 -12.05 18.43
C MET A 48 -20.20 -11.15 17.35
N TRP A 49 -21.39 -11.46 16.86
CA TRP A 49 -22.05 -10.65 15.84
C TRP A 49 -22.29 -9.21 16.28
N LEU A 50 -22.58 -8.98 17.58
CA LEU A 50 -22.78 -7.64 18.13
C LEU A 50 -21.47 -6.87 18.25
N HIS A 51 -20.36 -7.54 18.62
CA HIS A 51 -19.02 -6.93 18.58
C HIS A 51 -18.68 -6.45 17.15
N VAL A 52 -18.90 -7.30 16.14
CA VAL A 52 -18.67 -6.95 14.74
C VAL A 52 -19.58 -5.81 14.28
N PHE A 53 -20.85 -5.82 14.69
CA PHE A 53 -21.80 -4.75 14.36
C PHE A 53 -21.34 -3.40 14.92
N VAL A 54 -21.01 -3.34 16.22
CA VAL A 54 -20.52 -2.10 16.85
C VAL A 54 -19.22 -1.63 16.20
N ALA A 55 -18.26 -2.54 15.95
CA ALA A 55 -17.03 -2.19 15.27
C ALA A 55 -17.28 -1.59 13.88
N ARG A 56 -18.23 -2.17 13.11
CA ARG A 56 -18.61 -1.62 11.79
C ARG A 56 -19.23 -0.23 11.84
N MET A 57 -19.91 0.09 12.94
CA MET A 57 -20.57 1.39 13.13
C MET A 57 -19.64 2.47 13.69
N THR A 58 -18.64 2.09 14.48
CA THR A 58 -17.78 3.02 15.21
C THR A 58 -16.41 3.21 14.60
N GLN A 59 -15.91 2.24 13.85
CA GLN A 59 -14.57 2.33 13.23
C GLN A 59 -14.62 3.02 11.87
N PRO A 60 -13.63 3.88 11.56
CA PRO A 60 -13.50 4.47 10.24
C PRO A 60 -13.28 3.37 9.20
N LYS A 61 -13.95 3.48 8.05
CA LYS A 61 -13.79 2.56 6.93
C LYS A 61 -12.65 3.06 6.05
N PHE A 62 -11.68 2.20 5.79
CA PHE A 62 -10.60 2.45 4.87
C PHE A 62 -10.83 1.67 3.58
N ASN A 63 -10.63 2.33 2.43
CA ASN A 63 -10.46 1.63 1.18
C ASN A 63 -9.02 1.11 1.13
N ALA A 64 -8.83 -0.17 0.89
CA ALA A 64 -7.52 -0.75 0.68
C ALA A 64 -7.26 -0.89 -0.83
N GLY A 65 -6.10 -0.41 -1.27
CA GLY A 65 -5.66 -0.53 -2.65
C GLY A 65 -4.27 -1.15 -2.74
N VAL A 66 -4.01 -1.80 -3.86
CA VAL A 66 -2.73 -2.40 -4.19
C VAL A 66 -2.13 -1.73 -5.42
N SER A 67 -0.82 -1.70 -5.53
CA SER A 67 -0.12 -1.19 -6.71
C SER A 67 1.17 -1.96 -6.96
N SER A 68 1.55 -2.09 -8.23
CA SER A 68 2.76 -2.76 -8.65
C SER A 68 3.79 -1.75 -9.17
N LEU A 69 5.02 -1.85 -8.69
CA LEU A 69 6.15 -1.06 -9.15
C LEU A 69 7.14 -1.99 -9.84
N ILE A 70 7.52 -1.65 -11.07
CA ILE A 70 8.36 -2.49 -11.93
C ILE A 70 9.50 -1.63 -12.46
N PHE A 71 10.72 -2.13 -12.34
CA PHE A 71 11.91 -1.54 -12.95
C PHE A 71 12.47 -2.50 -13.98
N ASP A 72 13.09 -1.94 -15.02
CA ASP A 72 13.91 -2.72 -15.96
C ASP A 72 15.36 -2.85 -15.48
N GLU A 73 16.18 -3.55 -16.27
CA GLU A 73 17.61 -3.76 -15.99
C GLU A 73 18.44 -2.46 -16.01
N LEU A 74 17.91 -1.40 -16.62
CA LEU A 74 18.53 -0.08 -16.66
C LEU A 74 18.08 0.84 -15.53
N GLY A 75 17.26 0.33 -14.59
CA GLY A 75 16.70 1.10 -13.48
C GLY A 75 15.58 2.07 -13.89
N ARG A 76 15.02 1.94 -15.10
CA ARG A 76 13.88 2.74 -15.55
C ARG A 76 12.60 2.14 -15.00
N VAL A 77 11.67 2.99 -14.56
CA VAL A 77 10.37 2.58 -14.04
C VAL A 77 9.36 2.42 -15.16
N LEU A 78 8.57 1.35 -15.10
CA LEU A 78 7.42 1.13 -15.97
C LEU A 78 6.22 1.93 -15.48
N LEU A 79 5.71 2.83 -16.33
CA LEU A 79 4.50 3.59 -16.05
C LEU A 79 3.45 3.32 -17.12
N PHE A 80 2.21 3.51 -16.72
CA PHE A 80 1.02 3.31 -17.54
C PHE A 80 0.24 4.60 -17.67
N LYS A 81 -0.32 4.83 -18.86
CA LYS A 81 -1.12 6.00 -19.17
C LYS A 81 -2.59 5.70 -18.90
N HIS A 82 -3.07 6.21 -17.78
CA HIS A 82 -4.47 6.08 -17.40
C HIS A 82 -5.38 7.03 -18.19
N THR A 83 -6.51 6.53 -18.65
CA THR A 83 -7.46 7.28 -19.49
C THR A 83 -8.29 8.29 -18.70
N TYR A 84 -8.52 8.05 -17.41
CA TYR A 84 -9.44 8.81 -16.55
C TYR A 84 -8.75 9.72 -15.53
N ARG A 85 -7.42 9.61 -15.35
CA ARG A 85 -6.68 10.40 -14.35
C ARG A 85 -6.27 11.76 -14.90
N LYS A 86 -6.28 12.79 -14.04
CA LYS A 86 -5.74 14.13 -14.36
C LYS A 86 -4.25 14.07 -14.71
N TYR A 87 -3.48 13.33 -13.92
CA TYR A 87 -2.10 12.96 -14.23
C TYR A 87 -2.13 11.58 -14.86
N GLN A 88 -1.97 11.55 -16.17
CA GLN A 88 -2.22 10.32 -16.94
C GLN A 88 -1.21 9.22 -16.64
N TRP A 89 0.07 9.57 -16.43
CA TRP A 89 1.09 8.58 -16.16
C TRP A 89 1.19 8.25 -14.67
N GLY A 90 1.15 6.98 -14.33
CA GLY A 90 1.22 6.46 -12.98
C GLY A 90 1.52 4.97 -12.92
N ILE A 91 1.64 4.44 -11.73
CA ILE A 91 1.78 3.00 -11.49
C ILE A 91 0.41 2.33 -11.58
N PRO A 92 0.33 1.08 -12.12
CA PRO A 92 -0.90 0.32 -12.19
C PRO A 92 -1.30 -0.20 -10.80
N GLY A 93 -2.60 -0.38 -10.62
CA GLY A 93 -3.15 -0.91 -9.38
C GLY A 93 -4.59 -0.53 -9.16
N GLY A 94 -5.24 -1.26 -8.28
CA GLY A 94 -6.66 -1.12 -8.01
C GLY A 94 -7.06 -1.47 -6.59
N ALA A 95 -8.33 -1.77 -6.40
CA ALA A 95 -8.90 -2.01 -5.09
C ALA A 95 -8.72 -3.47 -4.65
N LEU A 96 -8.49 -3.66 -3.36
CA LEU A 96 -8.54 -4.97 -2.74
C LEU A 96 -9.99 -5.43 -2.64
N GLU A 97 -10.28 -6.62 -3.13
CA GLU A 97 -11.60 -7.22 -3.05
C GLU A 97 -11.86 -7.93 -1.70
N TYR A 98 -13.14 -8.21 -1.42
CA TYR A 98 -13.53 -8.91 -0.20
C TYR A 98 -13.02 -10.35 -0.20
N LYS A 99 -12.30 -10.75 0.86
CA LYS A 99 -11.63 -12.06 1.05
C LYS A 99 -10.40 -12.30 0.18
N GLU A 100 -9.94 -11.34 -0.59
CA GLU A 100 -8.73 -11.44 -1.38
C GLU A 100 -7.50 -11.07 -0.55
N GLN A 101 -6.37 -11.73 -0.80
CA GLN A 101 -5.09 -11.32 -0.21
C GLN A 101 -4.45 -10.21 -1.05
N PRO A 102 -3.75 -9.23 -0.44
CA PRO A 102 -3.15 -8.13 -1.19
C PRO A 102 -2.19 -8.56 -2.31
N ILE A 103 -1.54 -9.72 -2.14
CA ILE A 103 -0.62 -10.26 -3.15
C ILE A 103 -1.38 -10.83 -4.35
N GLU A 104 -2.57 -11.37 -4.14
CA GLU A 104 -3.46 -11.88 -5.18
C GLU A 104 -4.06 -10.70 -5.95
N ALA A 105 -4.52 -9.67 -5.22
CA ALA A 105 -5.09 -8.46 -5.78
C ALA A 105 -4.13 -7.75 -6.74
N VAL A 106 -2.86 -7.57 -6.37
CA VAL A 106 -1.91 -6.87 -7.24
C VAL A 106 -1.63 -7.63 -8.54
N VAL A 107 -1.64 -8.96 -8.50
CA VAL A 107 -1.47 -9.81 -9.70
C VAL A 107 -2.71 -9.74 -10.58
N ARG A 108 -3.91 -9.84 -10.00
CA ARG A 108 -5.19 -9.73 -10.70
C ARG A 108 -5.33 -8.36 -11.38
N GLU A 109 -5.20 -7.27 -10.61
CA GLU A 109 -5.33 -5.90 -11.13
C GLU A 109 -4.36 -5.65 -12.28
N PHE A 110 -3.09 -6.05 -12.12
CA PHE A 110 -2.11 -5.88 -13.19
C PHE A 110 -2.51 -6.63 -14.47
N GLN A 111 -3.00 -7.87 -14.34
CA GLN A 111 -3.44 -8.66 -15.48
C GLN A 111 -4.70 -8.08 -16.13
N GLU A 112 -5.68 -7.60 -15.34
CA GLU A 112 -6.92 -7.00 -15.84
C GLU A 112 -6.65 -5.67 -16.58
N GLU A 113 -5.75 -4.84 -16.03
CA GLU A 113 -5.42 -3.55 -16.63
C GLU A 113 -4.54 -3.66 -17.88
N THR A 114 -3.68 -4.67 -17.98
CA THR A 114 -2.60 -4.70 -18.99
C THR A 114 -2.55 -5.94 -19.87
N GLY A 115 -3.27 -7.01 -19.55
CA GLY A 115 -3.16 -8.32 -20.21
C GLY A 115 -1.89 -9.12 -19.83
N MET A 116 -0.94 -8.49 -19.15
CA MET A 116 0.36 -9.07 -18.83
C MET A 116 0.36 -9.80 -17.48
N LYS A 117 1.39 -10.63 -17.27
CA LYS A 117 1.59 -11.37 -16.02
C LYS A 117 2.79 -10.86 -15.24
N ILE A 118 2.65 -10.77 -13.93
CA ILE A 118 3.72 -10.38 -13.01
C ILE A 118 3.96 -11.43 -11.93
N GLU A 119 5.18 -11.40 -11.40
CA GLU A 119 5.54 -12.06 -10.16
C GLU A 119 5.91 -11.00 -9.12
N VAL A 120 5.39 -11.17 -7.91
CA VAL A 120 5.71 -10.29 -6.78
C VAL A 120 7.06 -10.68 -6.20
N ILE A 121 8.01 -9.73 -6.17
CA ILE A 121 9.34 -9.94 -5.58
C ILE A 121 9.29 -9.68 -4.08
N ARG A 122 8.72 -8.53 -3.66
CA ARG A 122 8.60 -8.16 -2.24
C ARG A 122 7.63 -7.01 -2.02
N LEU A 123 7.16 -6.90 -0.79
CA LEU A 123 6.45 -5.72 -0.32
C LEU A 123 7.43 -4.53 -0.23
N LEU A 124 7.06 -3.39 -0.81
CA LEU A 124 7.83 -2.15 -0.73
C LEU A 124 7.30 -1.22 0.37
N ARG A 125 6.00 -0.96 0.37
CA ARG A 125 5.40 0.06 1.23
C ARG A 125 3.96 -0.29 1.61
N VAL A 126 3.62 0.00 2.86
CA VAL A 126 2.24 0.15 3.31
C VAL A 126 2.09 1.54 3.88
N ALA A 127 1.14 2.32 3.39
CA ALA A 127 0.94 3.68 3.84
C ALA A 127 -0.54 4.07 3.78
N SER A 128 -1.00 4.83 4.78
CA SER A 128 -2.32 5.45 4.74
C SER A 128 -2.24 6.87 4.17
N ALA A 129 -3.24 7.24 3.38
CA ALA A 129 -3.42 8.64 2.97
C ALA A 129 -3.89 9.48 4.17
N ARG A 130 -3.46 10.76 4.21
CA ARG A 130 -3.89 11.68 5.27
C ARG A 130 -5.15 12.44 4.90
N GLU A 131 -5.39 12.63 3.62
CA GLU A 131 -6.48 13.44 3.07
C GLU A 131 -7.80 12.68 2.98
N PHE A 132 -7.73 11.34 2.89
CA PHE A 132 -8.91 10.47 2.80
C PHE A 132 -8.59 9.06 3.34
N PRO A 133 -9.60 8.31 3.80
CA PRO A 133 -9.40 7.01 4.44
C PRO A 133 -9.01 5.93 3.40
N HIS A 134 -7.73 5.89 3.07
CA HIS A 134 -7.16 4.94 2.12
C HIS A 134 -5.88 4.31 2.64
N LEU A 135 -5.75 3.00 2.48
CA LEU A 135 -4.54 2.23 2.76
C LEU A 135 -3.96 1.71 1.45
N GLY A 136 -2.81 2.24 1.05
CA GLY A 136 -2.08 1.78 -0.14
C GLY A 136 -1.02 0.74 0.22
N ILE A 137 -0.98 -0.34 -0.53
CA ILE A 137 -0.01 -1.43 -0.41
C ILE A 137 0.73 -1.54 -1.74
N THR A 138 2.02 -1.26 -1.76
CA THR A 138 2.82 -1.29 -3.00
C THR A 138 3.82 -2.42 -2.97
N TYR A 139 3.85 -3.20 -4.05
CA TYR A 139 4.78 -4.30 -4.25
C TYR A 139 5.81 -3.98 -5.34
N LEU A 140 7.04 -4.44 -5.16
CA LEU A 140 8.01 -4.59 -6.23
C LEU A 140 7.68 -5.86 -7.00
N CYS A 141 7.53 -5.72 -8.31
CA CYS A 141 7.16 -6.81 -9.19
C CYS A 141 8.09 -6.90 -10.39
N LYS A 142 8.07 -8.04 -11.08
CA LYS A 142 8.70 -8.23 -12.39
C LYS A 142 7.69 -8.84 -13.36
N ILE A 143 7.78 -8.48 -14.63
CA ILE A 143 6.98 -9.08 -15.70
C ILE A 143 7.50 -10.48 -15.96
N THR A 144 6.57 -11.45 -16.06
CA THR A 144 6.89 -12.86 -16.32
C THR A 144 6.35 -13.35 -17.67
N GLY A 145 5.48 -12.58 -18.32
CA GLY A 145 4.96 -12.92 -19.63
C GLY A 145 3.69 -12.16 -20.00
N GLY A 146 3.12 -12.51 -21.15
CA GLY A 146 1.99 -11.81 -21.75
C GLY A 146 2.43 -10.59 -22.55
N ASP A 147 1.57 -10.15 -23.45
CA ASP A 147 1.75 -8.94 -24.24
C ASP A 147 0.84 -7.84 -23.68
N PHE A 148 1.29 -6.59 -23.81
CA PHE A 148 0.48 -5.46 -23.39
C PHE A 148 -0.74 -5.30 -24.30
N GLU A 149 -1.91 -5.35 -23.71
CA GLU A 149 -3.17 -5.07 -24.36
C GLU A 149 -3.80 -3.82 -23.72
N PRO A 150 -4.04 -2.73 -24.51
CA PRO A 150 -4.74 -1.57 -23.97
C PRO A 150 -6.12 -1.94 -23.45
N SER A 151 -6.46 -1.42 -22.27
CA SER A 151 -7.77 -1.59 -21.65
C SER A 151 -8.58 -0.29 -21.68
N HIS A 152 -9.77 -0.30 -21.10
CA HIS A 152 -10.55 0.94 -20.92
C HIS A 152 -9.87 1.92 -19.95
N GLU A 153 -9.05 1.42 -19.05
CA GLU A 153 -8.38 2.20 -18.00
C GLU A 153 -6.98 2.61 -18.40
N ILE A 154 -6.26 1.78 -19.18
CA ILE A 154 -4.87 1.98 -19.58
C ILE A 154 -4.73 1.95 -21.11
N SER A 155 -4.22 3.05 -21.67
CA SER A 155 -4.06 3.20 -23.12
C SER A 155 -2.64 2.95 -23.63
N GLU A 156 -1.62 3.19 -22.81
CA GLU A 156 -0.21 3.07 -23.18
C GLU A 156 0.63 2.59 -22.00
N MET A 157 1.74 1.92 -22.27
CA MET A 157 2.79 1.66 -21.30
C MET A 157 4.13 2.15 -21.81
N ARG A 158 5.00 2.63 -20.90
CA ARG A 158 6.35 3.10 -21.24
C ARG A 158 7.29 3.05 -20.04
N TYR A 159 8.57 2.75 -20.33
CA TYR A 159 9.64 2.90 -19.35
C TYR A 159 10.15 4.34 -19.31
N PHE A 160 10.31 4.88 -18.09
CA PHE A 160 10.79 6.24 -17.84
C PHE A 160 12.03 6.23 -16.98
N ASP A 161 12.98 7.11 -17.29
CA ASP A 161 14.08 7.40 -16.39
C ASP A 161 13.56 8.02 -15.10
N VAL A 162 13.96 7.47 -13.96
CA VAL A 162 13.52 7.92 -12.64
C VAL A 162 13.90 9.38 -12.35
N ASN A 163 14.95 9.89 -12.99
CA ASN A 163 15.38 11.28 -12.87
C ASN A 163 14.57 12.24 -13.76
N ASN A 164 13.82 11.71 -14.75
CA ASN A 164 13.05 12.50 -15.70
C ASN A 164 11.57 12.06 -15.75
N LEU A 165 10.94 11.98 -14.58
CA LEU A 165 9.53 11.64 -14.46
C LEU A 165 8.65 12.83 -14.86
N HIS A 166 7.62 12.55 -15.66
CA HIS A 166 6.59 13.51 -16.05
C HIS A 166 5.76 13.98 -14.86
N ALA A 167 4.87 14.93 -15.09
CA ALA A 167 3.90 15.34 -14.08
C ALA A 167 3.01 14.14 -13.69
N MET A 168 3.11 13.73 -12.45
CA MET A 168 2.39 12.62 -11.84
C MET A 168 1.99 12.95 -10.40
N LEU A 169 1.23 12.08 -9.75
CA LEU A 169 0.89 12.26 -8.35
C LEU A 169 2.15 12.34 -7.49
N LEU A 170 2.23 13.36 -6.63
CA LEU A 170 3.42 13.61 -5.81
C LEU A 170 3.81 12.39 -4.97
N GLY A 171 2.83 11.71 -4.38
CA GLY A 171 3.07 10.51 -3.58
C GLY A 171 3.59 9.31 -4.37
N GLU A 172 3.19 9.15 -5.64
CA GLU A 172 3.73 8.13 -6.53
C GLU A 172 5.17 8.47 -6.94
N LYS A 173 5.44 9.73 -7.27
CA LYS A 173 6.78 10.19 -7.60
C LYS A 173 7.77 9.97 -6.46
N GLU A 174 7.41 10.37 -5.24
CA GLU A 174 8.23 10.14 -4.04
C GLU A 174 8.50 8.64 -3.81
N LEU A 175 7.48 7.80 -4.01
CA LEU A 175 7.60 6.35 -3.88
C LEU A 175 8.57 5.76 -4.91
N ILE A 176 8.47 6.16 -6.17
CA ILE A 176 9.35 5.68 -7.25
C ILE A 176 10.80 6.06 -6.96
N LEU A 177 11.06 7.32 -6.63
CA LEU A 177 12.41 7.81 -6.32
C LEU A 177 13.02 7.09 -5.11
N TRP A 178 12.22 6.88 -4.06
CA TRP A 178 12.64 6.12 -2.89
C TRP A 178 12.94 4.65 -3.24
N ALA A 179 12.07 4.01 -4.01
CA ALA A 179 12.23 2.62 -4.39
C ALA A 179 13.44 2.40 -5.31
N ALA A 180 13.70 3.33 -6.25
CA ALA A 180 14.89 3.31 -7.10
C ALA A 180 16.17 3.40 -6.26
N ALA A 181 16.20 4.27 -5.25
CA ALA A 181 17.37 4.46 -4.38
C ALA A 181 17.73 3.22 -3.53
N ILE A 182 16.76 2.32 -3.26
CA ILE A 182 17.00 1.10 -2.45
C ILE A 182 17.13 -0.17 -3.29
N ASN A 183 16.90 -0.10 -4.60
CA ASN A 183 16.97 -1.24 -5.53
C ASN A 183 18.14 -1.17 -6.51
N LEU A 184 18.81 -0.02 -6.61
CA LEU A 184 20.06 0.18 -7.35
C LEU A 184 21.26 0.10 -6.40
#